data_865725e337217540a43d02a4e613603d
#
_entry.id   865725e337217540a43d02a4e613603d
#
_cell.length_a   1.000
_cell.length_b   1.000
_cell.length_c   1.000
_cell.angle_alpha   90.00
_cell.angle_beta   90.00
_cell.angle_gamma   90.00
#
_symmetry.space_group_name_H-M   'P 1'
#
loop_
_entity.id
_entity.type
_entity.pdbx_description
1 polymer ?
#
loop_
_entity_poly.entity_id
_entity_poly.type
_entity_poly.pdbx_seq_one_letter_code
_entity_poly.pdbx_strand_id
1 'polypeptide(L)'
;MPLVNTLFWAFFASYVVHIIDETLLNGGFVQWIKDNFWPTYHVRMFFWFNAAFLAAIAAGNVLFDTLGGHWVILPLIFVAGFVTHAFTLHAYWTVRRNTYSPGLLTSALYIVIFYLLIRYGLGDHLITGTDFVIGTTIGIATIGAFLTVGPTVLFPRLMKG
;
A
#
# COMPACT_ATOMS: atom_id res chain seq x y z
N MET A 1 -5.54 -20.22 -11.19
CA MET A 1 -4.70 -19.09 -10.70
C MET A 1 -4.70 -17.82 -11.56
N PRO A 2 -5.13 -17.81 -12.84
CA PRO A 2 -5.05 -16.57 -13.65
C PRO A 2 -5.75 -15.35 -13.02
N LEU A 3 -6.91 -15.55 -12.37
CA LEU A 3 -7.66 -14.46 -11.76
C LEU A 3 -6.92 -13.80 -10.59
N VAL A 4 -6.32 -14.59 -9.70
CA VAL A 4 -5.57 -14.06 -8.54
C VAL A 4 -4.35 -13.28 -9.00
N ASN A 5 -3.60 -13.80 -9.98
CA ASN A 5 -2.47 -13.09 -10.58
C ASN A 5 -2.93 -11.77 -11.22
N THR A 6 -4.05 -11.80 -11.97
CA THR A 6 -4.64 -10.58 -12.54
C THR A 6 -4.99 -9.55 -11.48
N LEU A 7 -5.55 -9.96 -10.34
CA LEU A 7 -5.88 -9.05 -9.25
C LEU A 7 -4.63 -8.41 -8.62
N PHE A 8 -3.52 -9.14 -8.48
CA PHE A 8 -2.27 -8.56 -7.98
C PHE A 8 -1.64 -7.56 -8.99
N TRP A 9 -1.71 -7.84 -10.29
CA TRP A 9 -1.28 -6.87 -11.30
C TRP A 9 -2.24 -5.67 -11.41
N ALA A 10 -3.54 -5.87 -11.21
CA ALA A 10 -4.50 -4.77 -11.08
C ALA A 10 -4.20 -3.90 -9.85
N PHE A 11 -3.77 -4.50 -8.73
CA PHE A 11 -3.29 -3.75 -7.57
C PHE A 11 -2.04 -2.91 -7.90
N PHE A 12 -1.05 -3.48 -8.58
CA PHE A 12 0.12 -2.73 -9.05
C PHE A 12 -0.29 -1.53 -9.91
N ALA A 13 -1.17 -1.74 -10.89
CA ALA A 13 -1.67 -0.67 -11.75
C ALA A 13 -2.45 0.39 -10.94
N SER A 14 -3.27 -0.02 -9.98
CA SER A 14 -4.00 0.91 -9.12
C SER A 14 -3.07 1.74 -8.24
N TYR A 15 -1.94 1.18 -7.82
CA TYR A 15 -0.92 1.93 -7.07
C TYR A 15 -0.23 2.98 -7.95
N VAL A 16 0.06 2.68 -9.21
CA VAL A 16 0.55 3.69 -10.17
C VAL A 16 -0.46 4.84 -10.33
N VAL A 17 -1.75 4.51 -10.51
CA VAL A 17 -2.83 5.51 -10.60
C VAL A 17 -2.91 6.35 -9.31
N HIS A 18 -2.73 5.74 -8.16
CA HIS A 18 -2.72 6.43 -6.87
C HIS A 18 -1.57 7.45 -6.75
N ILE A 19 -0.35 7.07 -7.15
CA ILE A 19 0.79 8.01 -7.20
C ILE A 19 0.51 9.20 -8.13
N ILE A 20 -0.13 8.94 -9.28
CA ILE A 20 -0.53 9.99 -10.23
C ILE A 20 -1.56 10.94 -9.58
N ASP A 21 -2.55 10.40 -8.87
CA ASP A 21 -3.55 11.19 -8.14
C ASP A 21 -2.90 12.09 -7.07
N GLU A 22 -1.98 11.53 -6.28
CA GLU A 22 -1.26 12.28 -5.25
C GLU A 22 -0.38 13.40 -5.80
N THR A 23 0.11 13.27 -7.03
CA THR A 23 1.08 14.19 -7.63
C THR A 23 0.48 15.14 -8.65
N LEU A 24 -0.34 14.63 -9.59
CA LEU A 24 -0.78 15.35 -10.78
C LEU A 24 -2.26 15.77 -10.74
N LEU A 25 -3.15 14.91 -10.25
CA LEU A 25 -4.59 15.16 -10.34
C LEU A 25 -5.09 16.01 -9.18
N ASN A 26 -4.91 15.58 -7.97
CA ASN A 26 -5.29 16.33 -6.78
C ASN A 26 -4.10 17.04 -6.15
N GLY A 27 -2.87 16.60 -6.44
CA GLY A 27 -1.61 17.24 -6.08
C GLY A 27 -1.45 17.54 -4.59
N GLY A 28 -0.26 18.02 -4.23
CA GLY A 28 -0.08 18.53 -2.88
C GLY A 28 0.05 17.49 -1.77
N PHE A 29 0.10 16.18 -2.06
CA PHE A 29 0.24 15.14 -1.05
C PHE A 29 1.47 15.36 -0.15
N VAL A 30 2.61 15.73 -0.73
CA VAL A 30 3.81 16.03 0.06
C VAL A 30 3.57 17.18 1.03
N GLN A 31 2.90 18.24 0.59
CA GLN A 31 2.56 19.38 1.47
C GLN A 31 1.52 18.96 2.50
N TRP A 32 0.51 18.20 2.08
CA TRP A 32 -0.52 17.68 2.98
C TRP A 32 0.09 16.81 4.11
N ILE A 33 1.04 15.92 3.79
CA ILE A 33 1.78 15.11 4.78
C ILE A 33 2.57 16.00 5.75
N LYS A 34 3.27 17.03 5.24
CA LYS A 34 4.02 17.99 6.07
C LYS A 34 3.13 18.66 7.09
N ASP A 35 1.98 19.14 6.66
CA ASP A 35 1.08 19.94 7.48
C ASP A 35 0.31 19.12 8.52
N ASN A 36 0.07 17.85 8.23
CA ASN A 36 -0.84 17.03 9.05
C ASN A 36 -0.16 15.90 9.82
N PHE A 37 0.93 15.37 9.31
CA PHE A 37 1.47 14.11 9.80
C PHE A 37 2.99 14.12 10.01
N TRP A 38 3.76 14.63 9.04
CA TRP A 38 5.21 14.50 9.04
C TRP A 38 5.93 15.76 8.53
N PRO A 39 6.26 16.73 9.40
CA PRO A 39 6.78 18.05 9.00
C PRO A 39 8.08 18.02 8.18
N THR A 40 8.90 16.99 8.34
CA THR A 40 10.17 16.85 7.60
C THR A 40 10.05 16.07 6.31
N TYR A 41 8.81 15.61 5.95
CA TYR A 41 8.58 14.89 4.70
C TYR A 41 8.85 15.78 3.49
N HIS A 42 9.46 15.23 2.45
CA HIS A 42 9.78 16.00 1.24
C HIS A 42 9.68 15.15 -0.03
N VAL A 43 9.64 15.82 -1.19
CA VAL A 43 9.39 15.19 -2.49
C VAL A 43 10.38 14.07 -2.84
N ARG A 44 11.64 14.18 -2.43
CA ARG A 44 12.64 13.12 -2.65
C ARG A 44 12.31 11.84 -1.87
N MET A 45 11.80 11.97 -0.64
CA MET A 45 11.33 10.82 0.15
C MET A 45 10.11 10.18 -0.50
N PHE A 46 9.14 10.99 -0.92
CA PHE A 46 7.98 10.53 -1.67
C PHE A 46 8.40 9.70 -2.89
N PHE A 47 9.31 10.23 -3.70
CA PHE A 47 9.83 9.54 -4.88
C PHE A 47 10.48 8.19 -4.53
N TRP A 48 11.41 8.15 -3.59
CA TRP A 48 12.14 6.93 -3.27
C TRP A 48 11.28 5.87 -2.59
N PHE A 49 10.34 6.26 -1.73
CA PHE A 49 9.41 5.31 -1.12
C PHE A 49 8.50 4.69 -2.18
N ASN A 50 7.93 5.48 -3.06
CA ASN A 50 7.07 4.97 -4.11
C ASN A 50 7.85 4.09 -5.10
N ALA A 51 9.07 4.46 -5.48
CA ALA A 51 9.92 3.65 -6.34
C ALA A 51 10.27 2.29 -5.69
N ALA A 52 10.62 2.30 -4.41
CA ALA A 52 10.91 1.07 -3.66
C ALA A 52 9.68 0.16 -3.54
N PHE A 53 8.51 0.73 -3.23
CA PHE A 53 7.27 -0.04 -3.16
C PHE A 53 6.85 -0.59 -4.51
N LEU A 54 6.94 0.18 -5.59
CA LEU A 54 6.65 -0.31 -6.95
C LEU A 54 7.57 -1.49 -7.32
N ALA A 55 8.87 -1.36 -7.07
CA ALA A 55 9.81 -2.43 -7.34
C ALA A 55 9.51 -3.70 -6.51
N ALA A 56 9.19 -3.53 -5.22
CA ALA A 56 8.89 -4.64 -4.33
C ALA A 56 7.56 -5.33 -4.68
N ILE A 57 6.51 -4.57 -5.04
CA ILE A 57 5.22 -5.13 -5.49
C ILE A 57 5.43 -5.91 -6.79
N ALA A 58 6.13 -5.33 -7.78
CA ALA A 58 6.42 -6.01 -9.03
C ALA A 58 7.21 -7.30 -8.81
N ALA A 59 8.26 -7.27 -7.97
CA ALA A 59 9.04 -8.46 -7.64
C ALA A 59 8.18 -9.54 -6.95
N GLY A 60 7.34 -9.16 -5.99
CA GLY A 60 6.40 -10.08 -5.33
C GLY A 60 5.43 -10.74 -6.32
N ASN A 61 4.86 -9.95 -7.23
CA ASN A 61 3.96 -10.46 -8.27
C ASN A 61 4.69 -11.44 -9.22
N VAL A 62 5.87 -11.07 -9.70
CA VAL A 62 6.68 -11.94 -10.58
C VAL A 62 7.06 -13.25 -9.88
N LEU A 63 7.47 -13.20 -8.61
CA LEU A 63 7.79 -14.40 -7.84
C LEU A 63 6.56 -15.29 -7.68
N PHE A 64 5.39 -14.74 -7.39
CA PHE A 64 4.17 -15.52 -7.32
C PHE A 64 3.76 -16.07 -8.69
N ASP A 65 3.86 -15.30 -9.77
CA ASP A 65 3.54 -15.75 -11.13
C ASP A 65 4.43 -16.92 -11.57
N THR A 66 5.70 -16.93 -11.15
CA THR A 66 6.68 -17.92 -11.59
C THR A 66 6.74 -19.16 -10.69
N LEU A 67 6.62 -18.99 -9.37
CA LEU A 67 6.83 -20.04 -8.39
C LEU A 67 5.52 -20.56 -7.77
N GLY A 68 4.46 -19.75 -7.77
CA GLY A 68 3.15 -20.14 -7.21
C GLY A 68 3.17 -20.41 -5.69
N GLY A 69 2.21 -21.20 -5.22
CA GLY A 69 2.16 -21.68 -3.83
C GLY A 69 2.25 -20.56 -2.79
N HIS A 70 3.08 -20.76 -1.76
CA HIS A 70 3.24 -19.81 -0.65
C HIS A 70 3.84 -18.45 -1.04
N TRP A 71 4.37 -18.30 -2.27
CA TRP A 71 4.83 -16.98 -2.75
C TRP A 71 3.70 -15.96 -2.88
N VAL A 72 2.43 -16.39 -2.85
CA VAL A 72 1.26 -15.52 -2.75
C VAL A 72 1.27 -14.62 -1.52
N ILE A 73 2.00 -14.98 -0.47
CA ILE A 73 2.16 -14.17 0.74
C ILE A 73 2.76 -12.80 0.42
N LEU A 74 3.72 -12.73 -0.52
CA LEU A 74 4.40 -11.47 -0.87
C LEU A 74 3.44 -10.40 -1.42
N PRO A 75 2.67 -10.65 -2.50
CA PRO A 75 1.70 -9.66 -2.96
C PRO A 75 0.59 -9.37 -1.93
N LEU A 76 0.17 -10.34 -1.13
CA LEU A 76 -0.82 -10.13 -0.06
C LEU A 76 -0.33 -9.14 1.00
N ILE A 77 0.96 -9.18 1.36
CA ILE A 77 1.58 -8.19 2.28
C ILE A 77 1.34 -6.77 1.77
N PHE A 78 1.57 -6.52 0.48
CA PHE A 78 1.40 -5.19 -0.09
C PHE A 78 -0.07 -4.78 -0.17
N VAL A 79 -0.95 -5.66 -0.67
CA VAL A 79 -2.38 -5.33 -0.75
C VAL A 79 -2.94 -4.99 0.62
N ALA A 80 -2.72 -5.84 1.64
CA ALA A 80 -3.21 -5.59 2.99
C ALA A 80 -2.58 -4.36 3.64
N GLY A 81 -1.27 -4.15 3.42
CA GLY A 81 -0.57 -2.97 3.88
C GLY A 81 -1.16 -1.69 3.29
N PHE A 82 -1.41 -1.65 1.98
CA PHE A 82 -1.97 -0.47 1.33
C PHE A 82 -3.47 -0.25 1.63
N VAL A 83 -4.23 -1.29 1.90
CA VAL A 83 -5.58 -1.14 2.48
C VAL A 83 -5.50 -0.49 3.86
N THR A 84 -4.56 -0.91 4.70
CA THR A 84 -4.32 -0.28 6.01
C THR A 84 -3.89 1.19 5.85
N HIS A 85 -3.00 1.48 4.90
CA HIS A 85 -2.60 2.84 4.55
C HIS A 85 -3.78 3.70 4.11
N ALA A 86 -4.68 3.17 3.25
CA ALA A 86 -5.88 3.87 2.80
C ALA A 86 -6.77 4.30 3.98
N PHE A 87 -6.99 3.41 4.94
CA PHE A 87 -7.79 3.73 6.12
C PHE A 87 -7.08 4.67 7.09
N THR A 88 -5.80 4.44 7.38
CA THR A 88 -5.08 5.18 8.42
C THR A 88 -4.60 6.54 7.94
N LEU A 89 -4.06 6.64 6.74
CA LEU A 89 -3.48 7.88 6.25
C LEU A 89 -4.51 8.74 5.49
N HIS A 90 -5.30 8.14 4.60
CA HIS A 90 -6.23 8.92 3.80
C HIS A 90 -7.58 9.11 4.49
N ALA A 91 -8.30 8.04 4.84
CA ALA A 91 -9.64 8.15 5.38
C ALA A 91 -9.66 8.78 6.79
N TYR A 92 -8.87 8.23 7.72
CA TYR A 92 -8.84 8.73 9.11
C TYR A 92 -8.44 10.20 9.19
N TRP A 93 -7.37 10.62 8.50
CA TRP A 93 -6.92 12.01 8.57
C TRP A 93 -7.83 12.96 7.82
N THR A 94 -8.47 12.54 6.71
CA THR A 94 -9.50 13.33 6.03
C THR A 94 -10.64 13.66 6.99
N VAL A 95 -11.17 12.64 7.71
CA VAL A 95 -12.24 12.85 8.69
C VAL A 95 -11.77 13.69 9.87
N ARG A 96 -10.60 13.36 10.44
CA ARG A 96 -10.09 14.04 11.63
C ARG A 96 -9.77 15.51 11.41
N ARG A 97 -9.27 15.89 10.23
CA ARG A 97 -8.86 17.26 9.89
C ARG A 97 -9.92 18.01 9.08
N ASN A 98 -10.98 17.34 8.68
CA ASN A 98 -11.99 17.88 7.76
C ASN A 98 -11.35 18.48 6.49
N THR A 99 -10.31 17.80 5.97
CA THR A 99 -9.53 18.24 4.81
C THR A 99 -9.27 17.04 3.92
N TYR A 100 -9.62 17.15 2.65
CA TYR A 100 -9.41 16.07 1.68
C TYR A 100 -7.92 15.68 1.60
N SER A 101 -7.64 14.40 1.77
CA SER A 101 -6.31 13.85 1.55
C SER A 101 -6.13 13.47 0.08
N PRO A 102 -5.14 14.02 -0.64
CA PRO A 102 -4.82 13.56 -2.00
C PRO A 102 -4.57 12.05 -2.00
N GLY A 103 -5.10 11.35 -2.99
CA GLY A 103 -5.04 9.88 -3.06
C GLY A 103 -6.19 9.14 -2.39
N LEU A 104 -7.07 9.81 -1.60
CA LEU A 104 -8.18 9.14 -0.92
C LEU A 104 -9.09 8.37 -1.88
N LEU A 105 -9.49 8.98 -2.99
CA LEU A 105 -10.41 8.37 -3.94
C LEU A 105 -9.79 7.13 -4.61
N THR A 106 -8.55 7.25 -5.06
CA THR A 106 -7.86 6.16 -5.74
C THR A 106 -7.45 5.04 -4.80
N SER A 107 -7.24 5.33 -3.52
CA SER A 107 -6.98 4.32 -2.49
C SER A 107 -8.18 3.37 -2.26
N ALA A 108 -9.40 3.77 -2.64
CA ALA A 108 -10.56 2.89 -2.62
C ALA A 108 -10.41 1.66 -3.54
N LEU A 109 -9.60 1.76 -4.60
CA LEU A 109 -9.29 0.63 -5.47
C LEU A 109 -8.61 -0.52 -4.71
N TYR A 110 -7.78 -0.23 -3.71
CA TYR A 110 -7.14 -1.25 -2.87
C TYR A 110 -8.16 -2.07 -2.09
N ILE A 111 -9.20 -1.40 -1.58
CA ILE A 111 -10.28 -2.04 -0.83
C ILE A 111 -11.08 -2.95 -1.76
N VAL A 112 -11.39 -2.50 -2.97
CA VAL A 112 -12.10 -3.31 -3.97
C VAL A 112 -11.28 -4.54 -4.34
N ILE A 113 -9.99 -4.38 -4.64
CA ILE A 113 -9.12 -5.51 -5.00
C ILE A 113 -8.98 -6.49 -3.82
N PHE A 114 -8.81 -5.99 -2.60
CA PHE A 114 -8.74 -6.84 -1.42
C PHE A 114 -10.03 -7.63 -1.20
N TYR A 115 -11.19 -7.00 -1.38
CA TYR A 115 -12.48 -7.69 -1.36
C TYR A 115 -12.58 -8.80 -2.42
N LEU A 116 -12.12 -8.52 -3.64
CA LEU A 116 -12.10 -9.52 -4.71
C LEU A 116 -11.14 -10.68 -4.41
N LEU A 117 -10.00 -10.42 -3.78
CA LEU A 117 -9.08 -11.46 -3.30
C LEU A 117 -9.72 -12.33 -2.21
N ILE A 118 -10.48 -11.75 -1.28
CA ILE A 118 -11.25 -12.51 -0.30
C ILE A 118 -12.31 -13.36 -1.02
N ARG A 119 -13.09 -12.74 -1.90
CA ARG A 119 -14.23 -13.40 -2.55
C ARG A 119 -13.81 -14.54 -3.46
N TYR A 120 -12.80 -14.31 -4.29
CA TYR A 120 -12.39 -15.27 -5.32
C TYR A 120 -11.07 -15.98 -4.97
N GLY A 121 -10.12 -15.32 -4.33
CA GLY A 121 -8.86 -15.97 -3.93
C GLY A 121 -9.06 -16.96 -2.79
N LEU A 122 -9.63 -16.49 -1.70
CA LEU A 122 -9.89 -17.30 -0.51
C LEU A 122 -11.17 -18.15 -0.66
N GLY A 123 -12.25 -17.56 -1.17
CA GLY A 123 -13.55 -18.23 -1.32
C GLY A 123 -13.52 -19.42 -2.26
N ASP A 124 -12.79 -19.33 -3.36
CA ASP A 124 -12.64 -20.42 -4.35
C ASP A 124 -11.39 -21.29 -4.07
N HIS A 125 -10.79 -21.16 -2.87
CA HIS A 125 -9.62 -21.93 -2.41
C HIS A 125 -8.37 -21.80 -3.30
N LEU A 126 -8.24 -20.70 -4.03
CA LEU A 126 -7.05 -20.38 -4.85
C LEU A 126 -5.88 -19.86 -3.99
N ILE A 127 -6.19 -19.34 -2.81
CA ILE A 127 -5.26 -18.93 -1.75
C ILE A 127 -5.62 -19.73 -0.50
N THR A 128 -4.62 -20.29 0.18
CA THR A 128 -4.89 -20.98 1.45
C THR A 128 -5.23 -19.98 2.55
N GLY A 129 -6.08 -20.37 3.51
CA GLY A 129 -6.41 -19.52 4.65
C GLY A 129 -5.17 -19.13 5.46
N THR A 130 -4.20 -20.03 5.57
CA THR A 130 -2.94 -19.79 6.28
C THR A 130 -2.11 -18.71 5.58
N ASP A 131 -1.89 -18.80 4.26
CA ASP A 131 -1.14 -17.81 3.50
C ASP A 131 -1.82 -16.45 3.53
N PHE A 132 -3.15 -16.45 3.44
CA PHE A 132 -3.93 -15.21 3.54
C PHE A 132 -3.75 -14.52 4.90
N VAL A 133 -3.86 -15.28 6.01
CA VAL A 133 -3.67 -14.73 7.36
C VAL A 133 -2.24 -14.24 7.57
N ILE A 134 -1.24 -15.00 7.15
CA ILE A 134 0.18 -14.60 7.28
C ILE A 134 0.43 -13.31 6.48
N GLY A 135 0.06 -13.28 5.20
CA GLY A 135 0.29 -12.13 4.32
C GLY A 135 -0.40 -10.86 4.82
N THR A 136 -1.68 -10.97 5.19
CA THR A 136 -2.45 -9.83 5.70
C THR A 136 -1.92 -9.32 7.04
N THR A 137 -1.57 -10.22 7.98
CA THR A 137 -1.01 -9.83 9.29
C THR A 137 0.31 -9.09 9.13
N ILE A 138 1.23 -9.63 8.32
CA ILE A 138 2.52 -8.97 8.04
C ILE A 138 2.31 -7.62 7.37
N GLY A 139 1.41 -7.52 6.39
CA GLY A 139 1.11 -6.28 5.68
C GLY A 139 0.60 -5.18 6.61
N ILE A 140 -0.39 -5.50 7.45
CA ILE A 140 -0.95 -4.58 8.46
C ILE A 140 0.15 -4.13 9.44
N ALA A 141 0.92 -5.08 9.98
CA ALA A 141 1.99 -4.78 10.94
C ALA A 141 3.09 -3.91 10.33
N THR A 142 3.50 -4.20 9.08
CA THR A 142 4.55 -3.46 8.38
C THR A 142 4.15 -2.01 8.14
N ILE A 143 2.96 -1.76 7.60
CA ILE A 143 2.48 -0.38 7.36
C ILE A 143 2.18 0.32 8.67
N GLY A 144 1.61 -0.36 9.66
CA GLY A 144 1.41 0.19 10.99
C GLY A 144 2.73 0.65 11.61
N ALA A 145 3.78 -0.18 11.56
CA ALA A 145 5.12 0.19 12.03
C ALA A 145 5.73 1.33 11.19
N PHE A 146 5.59 1.29 9.86
CA PHE A 146 6.10 2.36 8.98
C PHE A 146 5.47 3.72 9.32
N LEU A 147 4.17 3.78 9.56
CA LEU A 147 3.45 5.02 9.85
C LEU A 147 3.71 5.53 11.28
N THR A 148 4.00 4.66 12.25
CA THR A 148 4.22 5.05 13.65
C THR A 148 5.69 5.27 13.99
N VAL A 149 6.55 4.32 13.62
CA VAL A 149 7.99 4.33 13.96
C VAL A 149 8.82 5.09 12.92
N GLY A 150 8.40 5.08 11.66
CA GLY A 150 9.08 5.75 10.55
C GLY A 150 9.34 7.23 10.87
N PRO A 151 8.30 8.06 11.03
CA PRO A 151 8.46 9.51 11.25
C PRO A 151 9.19 9.86 12.53
N THR A 152 9.07 9.04 13.57
CA THR A 152 9.58 9.38 14.92
C THR A 152 10.99 8.88 15.18
N VAL A 153 11.38 7.73 14.63
CA VAL A 153 12.66 7.06 14.99
C VAL A 153 13.56 6.83 13.79
N LEU A 154 13.05 6.21 12.72
CA LEU A 154 13.86 5.75 11.60
C LEU A 154 14.35 6.90 10.71
N PHE A 155 13.45 7.75 10.27
CA PHE A 155 13.77 8.75 9.26
C PHE A 155 14.55 9.95 9.80
N PRO A 156 14.35 10.43 11.05
CA PRO A 156 15.22 11.45 11.61
C PRO A 156 16.69 11.01 11.71
N ARG A 157 16.96 9.71 11.83
CA ARG A 157 18.32 9.18 11.85
C ARG A 157 18.94 9.04 10.47
N LEU A 158 18.15 8.62 9.48
CA LEU A 158 18.60 8.45 8.09
C LEU A 158 18.84 9.76 7.36
N MET A 159 18.29 10.88 7.85
CA MET A 159 18.33 12.18 7.18
C MET A 159 19.31 13.16 7.81
N LYS A 160 20.06 12.75 8.83
CA LYS A 160 21.13 13.54 9.44
C LYS A 160 22.49 13.40 8.76
N GLY A 161 22.55 12.70 7.60
CA GLY A 161 23.74 12.53 6.79
C GLY A 161 23.77 13.47 5.57
#